data_aea4aebc36ca25c7a0b006eeafaf5d4a
#
_entry.id   aea4aebc36ca25c7a0b006eeafaf5d4a
#
_cell.length_a   1.000
_cell.length_b   1.000
_cell.length_c   1.000
_cell.angle_alpha   90.00
_cell.angle_beta   90.00
_cell.angle_gamma   90.00
#
_symmetry.space_group_name_H-M   'P 1'
#
loop_
_entity.id
_entity.type
_entity.pdbx_description
1 polymer ?
#
loop_
_entity_poly.entity_id
_entity_poly.type
_entity_poly.pdbx_seq_one_letter_code
_entity_poly.pdbx_strand_id
1 'polypeptide(L)'
;MVSVGASGIVGQAASGLILMYTRTFRSGEYVRIGDREGTITRMGLFTSTVCTGLGEELTIPNSQILASVTTNYSRIVEGPGFMVGAKVSIGYDAPWRQVHAMLTEAAKRTEGVLDWPAPQVFQTSLDDFYVQYRLVCQASPLDARMRAEVVSALNASIQDVFNENGVQIMSPHYLGDPAEAKVVPRARWYEPPAKRVGGESSK
;
A
#
# COMPACT_ATOMS: atom_id res chain seq x y z
N MET A 1 -36.89 -34.45 8.19
CA MET A 1 -35.88 -33.51 8.73
C MET A 1 -34.60 -33.49 7.87
N VAL A 2 -34.66 -32.98 6.64
CA VAL A 2 -33.51 -32.90 5.72
C VAL A 2 -33.28 -31.46 5.22
N SER A 3 -34.12 -30.48 5.64
CA SER A 3 -34.16 -29.15 5.05
C SER A 3 -33.11 -28.14 5.59
N VAL A 4 -32.48 -28.38 6.75
CA VAL A 4 -31.54 -27.42 7.36
C VAL A 4 -30.13 -27.56 6.78
N GLY A 5 -29.73 -28.76 6.34
CA GLY A 5 -28.42 -28.97 5.72
C GLY A 5 -28.31 -28.48 4.26
N ALA A 6 -29.42 -28.49 3.53
CA ALA A 6 -29.43 -28.11 2.12
C ALA A 6 -29.33 -26.58 1.93
N SER A 7 -29.86 -25.79 2.86
CA SER A 7 -29.82 -24.31 2.77
C SER A 7 -28.40 -23.72 2.79
N GLY A 8 -27.50 -24.33 3.54
CA GLY A 8 -26.08 -23.92 3.60
C GLY A 8 -25.34 -24.15 2.27
N ILE A 9 -25.56 -25.31 1.64
CA ILE A 9 -24.90 -25.67 0.37
C ILE A 9 -25.43 -24.79 -0.76
N VAL A 10 -26.74 -24.57 -0.81
CA VAL A 10 -27.37 -23.69 -1.81
C VAL A 10 -26.87 -22.26 -1.67
N GLY A 11 -26.73 -21.76 -0.44
CA GLY A 11 -26.17 -20.41 -0.18
C GLY A 11 -24.72 -20.26 -0.63
N GLN A 12 -23.88 -21.27 -0.43
CA GLN A 12 -22.51 -21.25 -0.91
C GLN A 12 -22.41 -21.32 -2.44
N ALA A 13 -23.20 -22.16 -3.09
CA ALA A 13 -23.27 -22.24 -4.55
C ALA A 13 -23.78 -20.91 -5.16
N ALA A 14 -24.83 -20.32 -4.57
CA ALA A 14 -25.34 -19.02 -4.98
C ALA A 14 -24.27 -17.93 -4.87
N SER A 15 -23.47 -17.94 -3.80
CA SER A 15 -22.34 -17.00 -3.61
C SER A 15 -21.31 -17.11 -4.74
N GLY A 16 -20.96 -18.33 -5.14
CA GLY A 16 -20.05 -18.56 -6.27
C GLY A 16 -20.61 -18.06 -7.59
N LEU A 17 -21.87 -18.32 -7.86
CA LEU A 17 -22.55 -17.82 -9.07
C LEU A 17 -22.60 -16.28 -9.08
N ILE A 18 -22.89 -15.65 -7.95
CA ILE A 18 -22.89 -14.18 -7.83
C ILE A 18 -21.50 -13.63 -8.13
N LEU A 19 -20.43 -14.15 -7.53
CA LEU A 19 -19.06 -13.69 -7.78
C LEU A 19 -18.66 -13.81 -9.25
N MET A 20 -19.02 -14.94 -9.89
CA MET A 20 -18.74 -15.18 -11.31
C MET A 20 -19.58 -14.28 -12.22
N TYR A 21 -20.88 -14.12 -11.95
CA TYR A 21 -21.77 -13.31 -12.76
C TYR A 21 -21.47 -11.81 -12.66
N THR A 22 -21.25 -11.31 -11.44
CA THR A 22 -20.92 -9.91 -11.20
C THR A 22 -19.50 -9.56 -11.63
N ARG A 23 -18.69 -10.58 -11.94
CA ARG A 23 -17.25 -10.42 -12.25
C ARG A 23 -16.54 -9.57 -11.21
N THR A 24 -16.87 -9.80 -9.94
CA THR A 24 -16.26 -9.11 -8.80
C THR A 24 -14.73 -9.21 -8.86
N PHE A 25 -14.24 -10.39 -9.28
CA PHE A 25 -12.83 -10.65 -9.50
C PHE A 25 -12.60 -11.42 -10.80
N ARG A 26 -11.32 -11.43 -11.23
CA ARG A 26 -10.86 -12.28 -12.34
C ARG A 26 -9.59 -13.01 -11.87
N SER A 27 -9.36 -14.20 -12.44
CA SER A 27 -8.08 -14.89 -12.27
C SER A 27 -6.94 -13.99 -12.75
N GLY A 28 -5.85 -13.95 -11.99
CA GLY A 28 -4.71 -13.08 -12.21
C GLY A 28 -4.80 -11.70 -11.55
N GLU A 29 -5.96 -11.30 -11.00
CA GLU A 29 -6.07 -10.03 -10.26
C GLU A 29 -5.49 -10.18 -8.84
N TYR A 30 -4.72 -9.16 -8.42
CA TYR A 30 -4.24 -9.04 -7.05
C TYR A 30 -5.28 -8.32 -6.19
N VAL A 31 -5.69 -8.97 -5.12
CA VAL A 31 -6.80 -8.52 -4.29
C VAL A 31 -6.48 -8.64 -2.80
N ARG A 32 -7.19 -7.87 -1.98
CA ARG A 32 -7.30 -8.09 -0.55
C ARG A 32 -8.74 -8.45 -0.21
N ILE A 33 -8.90 -9.54 0.54
CA ILE A 33 -10.17 -10.06 1.04
C ILE A 33 -10.07 -10.10 2.56
N GLY A 34 -10.75 -9.16 3.24
CA GLY A 34 -10.53 -8.95 4.68
C GLY A 34 -9.09 -8.56 4.98
N ASP A 35 -8.40 -9.39 5.74
CA ASP A 35 -6.99 -9.23 6.13
C ASP A 35 -5.99 -10.02 5.25
N ARG A 36 -6.47 -10.76 4.24
CA ARG A 36 -5.66 -11.62 3.38
C ARG A 36 -5.45 -10.98 2.01
N GLU A 37 -4.20 -10.98 1.55
CA GLU A 37 -3.82 -10.45 0.23
C GLU A 37 -3.19 -11.53 -0.65
N GLY A 38 -3.47 -11.48 -1.95
CA GLY A 38 -2.85 -12.34 -2.93
C GLY A 38 -3.47 -12.25 -4.32
N THR A 39 -2.95 -13.05 -5.24
CA THR A 39 -3.48 -13.17 -6.60
C THR A 39 -4.52 -14.28 -6.66
N ILE A 40 -5.67 -13.98 -7.23
CA ILE A 40 -6.69 -15.00 -7.50
C ILE A 40 -6.17 -15.94 -8.59
N THR A 41 -5.97 -17.22 -8.23
CA THR A 41 -5.52 -18.24 -9.17
C THR A 41 -6.68 -19.01 -9.78
N ARG A 42 -7.71 -19.28 -8.98
CA ARG A 42 -8.89 -20.02 -9.43
C ARG A 42 -10.16 -19.55 -8.72
N MET A 43 -11.25 -19.51 -9.47
CA MET A 43 -12.59 -19.29 -8.95
C MET A 43 -13.45 -20.52 -9.23
N GLY A 44 -13.88 -21.20 -8.17
CA GLY A 44 -14.80 -22.34 -8.25
C GLY A 44 -16.21 -21.99 -7.81
N LEU A 45 -17.13 -22.97 -7.86
CA LEU A 45 -18.52 -22.76 -7.46
C LEU A 45 -18.66 -22.49 -5.97
N PHE A 46 -17.87 -23.15 -5.12
CA PHE A 46 -17.98 -23.05 -3.66
C PHE A 46 -16.84 -22.24 -3.04
N THR A 47 -15.66 -22.33 -3.63
CA THR A 47 -14.45 -21.74 -3.10
C THR A 47 -13.66 -21.04 -4.20
N SER A 48 -12.92 -20.01 -3.81
CA SER A 48 -11.91 -19.37 -4.65
C SER A 48 -10.52 -19.57 -4.03
N THR A 49 -9.51 -19.66 -4.87
CA THR A 49 -8.12 -19.89 -4.48
C THR A 49 -7.31 -18.62 -4.73
N VAL A 50 -6.53 -18.23 -3.73
CA VAL A 50 -5.69 -17.05 -3.72
C VAL A 50 -4.26 -17.48 -3.38
N CYS A 51 -3.28 -17.12 -4.20
CA CYS A 51 -1.86 -17.30 -3.92
C CYS A 51 -1.30 -16.04 -3.27
N THR A 52 -0.73 -16.15 -2.06
CA THR A 52 -0.09 -15.03 -1.36
C THR A 52 1.27 -14.68 -1.96
N GLY A 53 1.78 -13.49 -1.65
CA GLY A 53 3.13 -13.09 -2.05
C GLY A 53 4.25 -13.94 -1.43
N LEU A 54 3.95 -14.72 -0.41
CA LEU A 54 4.90 -15.67 0.22
C LEU A 54 4.83 -17.08 -0.39
N GLY A 55 3.96 -17.27 -1.40
CA GLY A 55 3.80 -18.55 -2.09
C GLY A 55 2.82 -19.52 -1.41
N GLU A 56 2.02 -19.03 -0.45
CA GLU A 56 0.98 -19.84 0.21
C GLU A 56 -0.29 -19.85 -0.63
N GLU A 57 -0.97 -20.98 -0.70
CA GLU A 57 -2.29 -21.08 -1.33
C GLU A 57 -3.39 -21.02 -0.26
N LEU A 58 -4.26 -20.02 -0.36
CA LEU A 58 -5.42 -19.84 0.49
C LEU A 58 -6.68 -20.26 -0.27
N THR A 59 -7.43 -21.20 0.30
CA THR A 59 -8.76 -21.56 -0.18
C THR A 59 -9.82 -20.86 0.65
N ILE A 60 -10.59 -19.95 0.04
CA ILE A 60 -11.58 -19.13 0.72
C ILE A 60 -12.98 -19.49 0.23
N PRO A 61 -13.94 -19.80 1.13
CA PRO A 61 -15.33 -19.98 0.75
C PRO A 61 -15.92 -18.73 0.08
N ASN A 62 -16.66 -18.90 -1.02
CA ASN A 62 -17.21 -17.79 -1.76
C ASN A 62 -18.19 -16.92 -0.94
N SER A 63 -18.92 -17.56 -0.01
CA SER A 63 -19.78 -16.84 0.94
C SER A 63 -19.00 -15.91 1.85
N GLN A 64 -17.79 -16.31 2.29
CA GLN A 64 -16.92 -15.45 3.09
C GLN A 64 -16.39 -14.26 2.27
N ILE A 65 -16.07 -14.47 1.00
CA ILE A 65 -15.62 -13.40 0.10
C ILE A 65 -16.73 -12.35 -0.04
N LEU A 66 -17.97 -12.76 -0.30
CA LEU A 66 -19.13 -11.84 -0.42
C LEU A 66 -19.43 -11.09 0.87
N ALA A 67 -19.18 -11.69 2.03
CA ALA A 67 -19.41 -11.06 3.33
C ALA A 67 -18.24 -10.13 3.76
N SER A 68 -17.11 -10.17 3.06
CA SER A 68 -15.91 -9.41 3.41
C SER A 68 -15.80 -8.13 2.58
N VAL A 69 -15.17 -7.11 3.18
CA VAL A 69 -14.70 -5.95 2.41
C VAL A 69 -13.53 -6.40 1.54
N THR A 70 -13.62 -6.11 0.26
CA THR A 70 -12.63 -6.50 -0.73
C THR A 70 -12.01 -5.29 -1.40
N THR A 71 -10.69 -5.33 -1.63
CA THR A 71 -9.96 -4.30 -2.38
C THR A 71 -9.31 -4.97 -3.58
N ASN A 72 -9.53 -4.44 -4.78
CA ASN A 72 -8.87 -4.90 -5.99
C ASN A 72 -7.77 -3.90 -6.37
N TYR A 73 -6.53 -4.36 -6.38
CA TYR A 73 -5.36 -3.53 -6.68
C TYR A 73 -5.00 -3.50 -8.17
N SER A 74 -5.62 -4.37 -8.98
CA SER A 74 -5.33 -4.53 -10.40
C SER A 74 -6.34 -3.87 -11.33
N ARG A 75 -7.51 -3.42 -10.83
CA ARG A 75 -8.63 -3.05 -11.70
C ARG A 75 -8.80 -1.56 -11.95
N ILE A 76 -8.52 -0.71 -10.99
CA ILE A 76 -8.70 0.74 -11.09
C ILE A 76 -7.33 1.39 -11.01
N VAL A 77 -6.61 1.33 -12.12
CA VAL A 77 -5.29 1.91 -12.21
C VAL A 77 -5.20 2.61 -13.55
N GLU A 78 -5.01 3.92 -13.53
CA GLU A 78 -4.57 4.64 -14.71
C GLU A 78 -3.12 4.23 -14.96
N GLY A 79 -2.89 3.45 -16.00
CA GLY A 79 -1.56 2.99 -16.37
C GLY A 79 -1.40 1.47 -16.36
N PRO A 80 -0.20 0.98 -16.71
CA PRO A 80 0.03 -0.42 -17.03
C PRO A 80 0.32 -1.31 -15.80
N GLY A 81 0.34 -0.76 -14.59
CA GLY A 81 0.80 -1.46 -13.40
C GLY A 81 -0.28 -1.78 -12.37
N PHE A 82 0.14 -2.29 -11.22
CA PHE A 82 -0.69 -2.44 -10.04
C PHE A 82 -0.21 -1.51 -8.91
N MET A 83 -1.12 -1.15 -8.01
CA MET A 83 -0.82 -0.24 -6.91
C MET A 83 0.05 -0.89 -5.85
N VAL A 84 1.14 -0.24 -5.51
CA VAL A 84 1.99 -0.54 -4.36
C VAL A 84 2.19 0.72 -3.52
N GLY A 85 2.64 0.56 -2.30
CA GLY A 85 2.95 1.71 -1.47
C GLY A 85 3.45 1.31 -0.09
N ALA A 86 3.94 2.31 0.62
CA ALA A 86 4.44 2.18 1.98
C ALA A 86 3.80 3.23 2.89
N LYS A 87 3.80 2.93 4.18
CA LYS A 87 3.45 3.90 5.23
C LYS A 87 4.68 4.13 6.09
N VAL A 88 4.98 5.38 6.37
CA VAL A 88 6.03 5.77 7.30
C VAL A 88 5.53 6.83 8.26
N SER A 89 6.06 6.82 9.48
CA SER A 89 5.80 7.85 10.50
C SER A 89 7.09 8.64 10.73
N ILE A 90 7.01 9.97 10.61
CA ILE A 90 8.16 10.87 10.69
C ILE A 90 7.85 11.97 11.69
N GLY A 91 8.81 12.27 12.56
CA GLY A 91 8.68 13.33 13.57
C GLY A 91 8.48 14.71 12.95
N TYR A 92 7.94 15.63 13.74
CA TYR A 92 7.66 17.01 13.31
C TYR A 92 8.92 17.86 13.09
N ASP A 93 10.08 17.36 13.48
CA ASP A 93 11.40 17.98 13.29
C ASP A 93 11.92 17.89 11.85
N ALA A 94 11.34 17.02 11.02
CA ALA A 94 11.67 16.93 9.60
C ALA A 94 10.69 17.77 8.74
N PRO A 95 11.22 18.59 7.80
CA PRO A 95 10.36 19.34 6.89
C PRO A 95 9.53 18.40 6.00
N TRP A 96 8.21 18.54 5.97
CA TRP A 96 7.35 17.66 5.18
C TRP A 96 7.71 17.64 3.69
N ARG A 97 8.23 18.76 3.15
CA ARG A 97 8.66 18.85 1.76
C ARG A 97 9.88 17.95 1.48
N GLN A 98 10.81 17.88 2.44
CA GLN A 98 11.95 16.98 2.38
C GLN A 98 11.47 15.52 2.42
N VAL A 99 10.55 15.20 3.34
CA VAL A 99 9.97 13.85 3.45
C VAL A 99 9.28 13.43 2.15
N HIS A 100 8.51 14.32 1.52
CA HIS A 100 7.90 14.04 0.22
C HIS A 100 8.94 13.78 -0.87
N ALA A 101 10.00 14.58 -0.91
CA ALA A 101 11.08 14.41 -1.89
C ALA A 101 11.82 13.08 -1.67
N MET A 102 12.12 12.72 -0.42
CA MET A 102 12.79 11.45 -0.08
C MET A 102 11.93 10.24 -0.45
N LEU A 103 10.65 10.25 -0.14
CA LEU A 103 9.74 9.15 -0.49
C LEU A 103 9.58 9.00 -2.00
N THR A 104 9.52 10.12 -2.73
CA THR A 104 9.46 10.11 -4.20
C THR A 104 10.77 9.57 -4.79
N GLU A 105 11.91 9.96 -4.23
CA GLU A 105 13.23 9.47 -4.65
C GLU A 105 13.37 7.98 -4.38
N ALA A 106 12.96 7.49 -3.20
CA ALA A 106 12.96 6.08 -2.86
C ALA A 106 12.12 5.25 -3.86
N ALA A 107 10.94 5.73 -4.23
CA ALA A 107 10.13 5.07 -5.24
C ALA A 107 10.84 4.96 -6.58
N LYS A 108 11.51 6.03 -7.04
CA LYS A 108 12.25 6.04 -8.31
C LYS A 108 13.48 5.14 -8.31
N ARG A 109 14.12 4.92 -7.15
CA ARG A 109 15.26 4.01 -7.01
C ARG A 109 14.83 2.54 -6.95
N THR A 110 13.56 2.28 -6.70
CA THR A 110 13.06 0.92 -6.49
C THR A 110 12.83 0.23 -7.83
N GLU A 111 13.53 -0.87 -8.05
CA GLU A 111 13.34 -1.72 -9.22
C GLU A 111 11.90 -2.26 -9.27
N GLY A 112 11.29 -2.23 -10.45
CA GLY A 112 9.91 -2.66 -10.66
C GLY A 112 8.85 -1.58 -10.40
N VAL A 113 9.18 -0.45 -9.78
CA VAL A 113 8.30 0.71 -9.69
C VAL A 113 8.33 1.49 -10.99
N LEU A 114 7.16 1.92 -11.46
CA LEU A 114 7.01 2.67 -12.71
C LEU A 114 7.20 4.17 -12.48
N ASP A 115 7.84 4.84 -13.44
CA ASP A 115 7.97 6.31 -13.42
C ASP A 115 6.66 7.03 -13.75
N TRP A 116 5.76 6.34 -14.45
CA TRP A 116 4.44 6.86 -14.81
C TRP A 116 3.35 5.84 -14.51
N PRO A 117 2.26 6.25 -13.85
CA PRO A 117 2.06 7.58 -13.23
C PRO A 117 3.08 7.85 -12.12
N ALA A 118 3.42 9.13 -11.96
CA ALA A 118 4.43 9.53 -10.99
C ALA A 118 4.04 9.12 -9.56
N PRO A 119 4.99 8.65 -8.74
CA PRO A 119 4.75 8.36 -7.33
C PRO A 119 4.14 9.55 -6.60
N GLN A 120 3.13 9.30 -5.76
CA GLN A 120 2.43 10.31 -4.98
C GLN A 120 2.64 10.07 -3.49
N VAL A 121 2.83 11.16 -2.74
CA VAL A 121 3.00 11.12 -1.29
C VAL A 121 1.88 11.93 -0.64
N PHE A 122 1.20 11.31 0.32
CA PHE A 122 0.12 11.92 1.08
C PHE A 122 0.48 11.95 2.56
N GLN A 123 0.15 13.05 3.25
CA GLN A 123 0.09 13.10 4.71
C GLN A 123 -1.30 12.60 5.10
N THR A 124 -1.37 11.46 5.79
CA THR A 124 -2.64 10.79 6.09
C THR A 124 -3.19 11.12 7.48
N SER A 125 -2.31 11.48 8.41
CA SER A 125 -2.70 11.96 9.75
C SER A 125 -1.60 12.82 10.36
N LEU A 126 -2.01 13.68 11.31
CA LEU A 126 -1.14 14.41 12.22
C LEU A 126 -1.40 13.81 13.61
N ASP A 127 -0.52 12.93 14.04
CA ASP A 127 -0.64 12.22 15.30
C ASP A 127 0.18 12.92 16.40
N ASP A 128 0.05 12.50 17.66
CA ASP A 128 0.63 13.19 18.83
C ASP A 128 2.15 13.41 18.69
N PHE A 129 2.87 12.50 18.07
CA PHE A 129 4.35 12.52 18.04
C PHE A 129 4.94 12.46 16.63
N TYR A 130 4.13 12.22 15.59
CA TYR A 130 4.60 12.08 14.22
C TYR A 130 3.52 12.47 13.21
N VAL A 131 3.96 12.75 12.00
CA VAL A 131 3.10 12.82 10.82
C VAL A 131 3.13 11.48 10.12
N GLN A 132 1.97 10.92 9.79
CA GLN A 132 1.89 9.70 9.01
C GLN A 132 1.87 10.03 7.51
N TYR A 133 2.83 9.48 6.79
CA TYR A 133 2.93 9.59 5.34
C TYR A 133 2.55 8.29 4.67
N ARG A 134 1.93 8.41 3.51
CA ARG A 134 1.63 7.29 2.63
C ARG A 134 2.19 7.56 1.24
N LEU A 135 3.17 6.76 0.86
CA LEU A 135 3.66 6.70 -0.51
C LEU A 135 2.77 5.76 -1.30
N VAL A 136 2.35 6.19 -2.50
CA VAL A 136 1.56 5.41 -3.45
C VAL A 136 2.24 5.48 -4.81
N CYS A 137 2.52 4.35 -5.41
CA CYS A 137 3.12 4.24 -6.74
C CYS A 137 2.57 3.02 -7.48
N GLN A 138 2.92 2.89 -8.74
CA GLN A 138 2.58 1.72 -9.53
C GLN A 138 3.83 0.86 -9.76
N ALA A 139 3.64 -0.44 -9.80
CA ALA A 139 4.65 -1.40 -10.19
C ALA A 139 4.22 -2.14 -11.46
N SER A 140 5.18 -2.66 -12.22
CA SER A 140 4.93 -3.45 -13.41
C SER A 140 3.98 -4.62 -13.11
N PRO A 141 3.09 -5.01 -14.04
CA PRO A 141 2.14 -6.10 -13.81
C PRO A 141 2.89 -7.44 -13.79
N LEU A 142 3.15 -7.91 -12.59
CA LEU A 142 3.86 -9.14 -12.31
C LEU A 142 3.02 -10.00 -11.36
N ASP A 143 3.41 -11.24 -11.14
CA ASP A 143 2.67 -12.14 -10.26
C ASP A 143 2.70 -11.70 -8.76
N ALA A 144 1.97 -12.40 -7.91
CA ALA A 144 1.84 -12.05 -6.50
C ALA A 144 3.17 -12.03 -5.74
N ARG A 145 4.10 -12.92 -6.11
CA ARG A 145 5.41 -13.01 -5.48
C ARG A 145 6.23 -11.77 -5.78
N MET A 146 6.21 -11.32 -7.03
CA MET A 146 6.91 -10.12 -7.48
C MET A 146 6.37 -8.86 -6.80
N ARG A 147 5.06 -8.79 -6.49
CA ARG A 147 4.52 -7.68 -5.69
C ARG A 147 5.13 -7.61 -4.30
N ALA A 148 5.27 -8.73 -3.61
CA ALA A 148 5.91 -8.78 -2.28
C ALA A 148 7.38 -8.36 -2.36
N GLU A 149 8.09 -8.79 -3.40
CA GLU A 149 9.49 -8.40 -3.66
C GLU A 149 9.60 -6.89 -3.91
N VAL A 150 8.73 -6.32 -4.76
CA VAL A 150 8.73 -4.87 -5.03
C VAL A 150 8.40 -4.07 -3.76
N VAL A 151 7.44 -4.50 -2.95
CA VAL A 151 7.13 -3.83 -1.67
C VAL A 151 8.31 -3.91 -0.70
N SER A 152 9.00 -5.04 -0.64
CA SER A 152 10.21 -5.21 0.18
C SER A 152 11.34 -4.30 -0.30
N ALA A 153 11.60 -4.26 -1.61
CA ALA A 153 12.59 -3.37 -2.22
C ALA A 153 12.25 -1.89 -1.99
N LEU A 154 10.96 -1.52 -2.09
CA LEU A 154 10.50 -0.16 -1.81
C LEU A 154 10.79 0.23 -0.35
N ASN A 155 10.51 -0.66 0.60
CA ASN A 155 10.80 -0.41 2.01
C ASN A 155 12.31 -0.28 2.27
N ALA A 156 13.15 -1.07 1.61
CA ALA A 156 14.61 -0.95 1.69
C ALA A 156 15.08 0.39 1.12
N SER A 157 14.63 0.76 -0.09
CA SER A 157 14.96 2.04 -0.71
C SER A 157 14.53 3.24 0.16
N ILE A 158 13.38 3.14 0.85
CA ILE A 158 12.93 4.18 1.80
C ILE A 158 13.94 4.30 2.95
N GLN A 159 14.34 3.19 3.57
CA GLN A 159 15.32 3.22 4.65
C GLN A 159 16.66 3.82 4.21
N ASP A 160 17.14 3.43 3.03
CA ASP A 160 18.42 3.94 2.50
C ASP A 160 18.36 5.46 2.28
N VAL A 161 17.33 5.96 1.58
CA VAL A 161 17.17 7.39 1.29
C VAL A 161 17.02 8.20 2.57
N PHE A 162 16.29 7.69 3.57
CA PHE A 162 16.11 8.39 4.84
C PHE A 162 17.40 8.42 5.64
N ASN A 163 18.16 7.31 5.67
CA ASN A 163 19.47 7.25 6.32
C ASN A 163 20.50 8.17 5.64
N GLU A 164 20.54 8.21 4.30
CA GLU A 164 21.41 9.10 3.52
C GLU A 164 21.17 10.59 3.86
N ASN A 165 19.92 10.97 4.13
CA ASN A 165 19.53 12.33 4.46
C ASN A 165 19.46 12.61 5.96
N GLY A 166 19.85 11.66 6.81
CA GLY A 166 19.88 11.84 8.26
C GLY A 166 18.51 12.05 8.91
N VAL A 167 17.43 11.57 8.28
CA VAL A 167 16.07 11.67 8.81
C VAL A 167 15.64 10.34 9.39
N GLN A 168 15.33 10.34 10.68
CA GLN A 168 14.90 9.13 11.38
C GLN A 168 13.44 8.76 11.06
N ILE A 169 13.22 7.51 10.69
CA ILE A 169 11.88 6.91 10.67
C ILE A 169 11.48 6.63 12.12
N MET A 170 10.38 7.22 12.56
CA MET A 170 9.96 7.18 13.96
C MET A 170 9.41 5.81 14.34
N SER A 171 9.83 5.33 15.51
CA SER A 171 9.18 4.22 16.20
C SER A 171 7.87 4.72 16.86
N PRO A 172 6.82 3.92 16.93
CA PRO A 172 5.59 4.28 17.64
C PRO A 172 5.77 4.38 19.17
N HIS A 173 6.94 4.01 19.72
CA HIS A 173 7.24 4.09 21.14
C HIS A 173 7.89 5.44 21.46
N TYR A 174 7.17 6.26 22.22
CA TYR A 174 7.64 7.56 22.66
C TYR A 174 8.13 7.47 24.10
N LEU A 175 9.34 7.97 24.36
CA LEU A 175 9.97 7.93 25.69
C LEU A 175 9.97 9.28 26.42
N GLY A 176 9.77 10.39 25.72
CA GLY A 176 9.72 11.73 26.29
C GLY A 176 9.94 12.83 25.26
N ASP A 177 9.48 14.05 25.54
CA ASP A 177 9.75 15.23 24.72
C ASP A 177 11.11 15.81 25.05
N PRO A 178 11.90 16.28 24.05
CA PRO A 178 13.07 17.10 24.30
C PRO A 178 12.66 18.42 24.93
N ALA A 179 13.57 19.03 25.68
CA ALA A 179 13.34 20.31 26.34
C ALA A 179 13.05 21.46 25.34
N GLU A 180 13.50 21.31 24.09
CA GLU A 180 13.28 22.26 23.01
C GLU A 180 12.13 21.83 22.10
N ALA A 181 11.31 22.80 21.66
CA ALA A 181 10.19 22.54 20.76
C ALA A 181 10.66 21.97 19.41
N LYS A 182 10.04 20.90 18.96
CA LYS A 182 10.27 20.27 17.64
C LYS A 182 9.61 21.08 16.53
N VAL A 183 10.22 22.19 16.14
CA VAL A 183 9.74 23.02 15.04
C VAL A 183 10.76 23.05 13.93
N VAL A 184 10.29 23.16 12.68
CA VAL A 184 11.15 23.32 11.51
C VAL A 184 11.21 24.81 11.16
N PRO A 185 12.35 25.50 11.34
CA PRO A 185 12.51 26.88 10.93
C PRO A 185 12.26 27.05 9.43
N ARG A 186 11.74 28.20 9.02
CA ARG A 186 11.44 28.50 7.60
C ARG A 186 12.64 28.30 6.66
N ALA A 187 13.84 28.56 7.15
CA ALA A 187 15.08 28.36 6.39
C ALA A 187 15.32 26.89 6.01
N ARG A 188 14.80 25.94 6.81
CA ARG A 188 14.96 24.48 6.63
C ARG A 188 13.79 23.81 5.91
N TRP A 189 12.78 24.55 5.43
CA TRP A 189 11.60 23.96 4.79
C TRP A 189 11.90 23.22 3.48
N TYR A 190 13.05 23.50 2.87
CA TYR A 190 13.49 22.92 1.60
C TYR A 190 14.89 22.32 1.74
N GLU A 191 15.10 21.52 2.78
CA GLU A 191 16.35 20.74 2.90
C GLU A 191 16.42 19.66 1.81
N PRO A 192 17.63 19.37 1.29
CA PRO A 192 17.80 18.33 0.28
C PRO A 192 17.11 17.01 0.66
N PRO A 193 16.56 16.27 -0.32
CA PRO A 193 16.54 16.54 -1.76
C PRO A 193 15.40 17.47 -2.24
N ALA A 194 14.64 18.13 -1.32
CA ALA A 194 13.53 19.00 -1.68
C ALA A 194 13.99 20.21 -2.50
N LYS A 195 13.27 20.51 -3.59
CA LYS A 195 13.50 21.68 -4.46
C LYS A 195 12.44 22.72 -4.23
N ARG A 196 12.81 24.00 -4.21
CA ARG A 196 11.84 25.11 -4.22
C ARG A 196 11.07 25.08 -5.53
N VAL A 197 9.75 25.04 -5.46
CA VAL A 197 8.90 25.24 -6.65
C VAL A 197 9.05 26.70 -7.03
N GLY A 198 9.47 26.98 -8.28
CA GLY A 198 9.77 28.32 -8.75
C GLY A 198 8.59 29.28 -8.56
N GLY A 199 8.81 30.37 -7.81
CA GLY A 199 7.82 31.43 -7.60
C GLY A 199 7.87 32.18 -6.27
N GLU A 200 8.48 31.66 -5.22
CA GLU A 200 8.68 32.43 -3.98
C GLU A 200 10.07 33.09 -3.96
N SER A 201 10.19 34.20 -4.68
CA SER A 201 11.26 35.17 -4.45
C SER A 201 11.16 35.67 -3.01
N SER A 202 12.26 35.53 -2.25
CA SER A 202 12.40 36.06 -0.91
C SER A 202 11.98 37.52 -0.84
N LYS A 203 11.00 37.83 -0.02
CA LYS A 203 10.83 39.11 0.62
C LYS A 203 11.00 38.96 2.12
#